data_01b497fe180c10d120efa8b0aaa09bac
#
_entry.id   01b497fe180c10d120efa8b0aaa09bac
#
_cell.length_a   1.000
_cell.length_b   1.000
_cell.length_c   1.000
_cell.angle_alpha   90.00
_cell.angle_beta   90.00
_cell.angle_gamma   90.00
#
_symmetry.space_group_name_H-M   'P 1'
#
loop_
_entity.id
_entity.type
_entity.pdbx_description
1 polymer ?
#
loop_
_entity_poly.entity_id
_entity_poly.type
_entity_poly.pdbx_seq_one_letter_code
_entity_poly.pdbx_strand_id
1 'polypeptide(L)'
;MPKVDWQLVIEEPLAPTGLNTTRIPLHRRATELEYYARANWTDRAPAMVHTLVVESFENSGQIVAVGRESLGLRADYVLKLELREFQAQYTGEDPPEANVRINAKLVQMPKRAIIGSQRFEARVGAGSDSLQEIVTAFDEALGKTLKDLVGWTLRNGEATRK
;
A
#
# COMPACT_ATOMS: atom_id res chain seq x y z
N MET A 1 8.95 6.97 -15.73
CA MET A 1 9.51 6.77 -14.36
C MET A 1 11.00 7.03 -14.39
N PRO A 2 11.52 7.96 -13.58
CA PRO A 2 12.94 8.23 -13.58
C PRO A 2 13.75 7.14 -12.91
N LYS A 3 14.97 6.93 -13.38
CA LYS A 3 15.94 6.09 -12.71
C LYS A 3 16.69 6.94 -11.69
N VAL A 4 16.77 6.46 -10.45
CA VAL A 4 17.29 7.27 -9.35
C VAL A 4 18.46 6.58 -8.66
N ASP A 5 19.34 7.38 -8.05
CA ASP A 5 20.54 6.89 -7.37
C ASP A 5 20.54 7.14 -5.86
N TRP A 6 19.45 7.68 -5.32
CA TRP A 6 19.33 7.96 -3.90
C TRP A 6 18.76 6.77 -3.12
N GLN A 7 18.88 6.85 -1.80
CA GLN A 7 18.46 5.76 -0.91
C GLN A 7 17.08 6.04 -0.32
N LEU A 8 16.20 5.04 -0.40
CA LEU A 8 14.84 5.13 0.08
C LEU A 8 14.61 4.08 1.17
N VAL A 9 14.15 4.54 2.32
CA VAL A 9 13.67 3.64 3.38
C VAL A 9 12.15 3.70 3.41
N ILE A 10 11.53 2.54 3.42
CA ILE A 10 10.07 2.41 3.47
C ILE A 10 9.69 1.85 4.84
N GLU A 11 8.95 2.63 5.60
CA GLU A 11 8.46 2.20 6.91
C GLU A 11 7.20 1.35 6.77
N GLU A 12 6.98 0.45 7.73
CA GLU A 12 5.75 -0.33 7.73
C GLU A 12 4.55 0.61 7.81
N PRO A 13 3.53 0.42 6.96
CA PRO A 13 2.36 1.28 7.02
C PRO A 13 1.67 1.24 8.38
N LEU A 14 1.23 2.41 8.84
CA LEU A 14 0.31 2.48 9.96
C LEU A 14 -1.06 2.01 9.48
N ALA A 15 -1.83 1.40 10.36
CA ALA A 15 -3.17 0.93 10.01
C ALA A 15 -4.08 1.01 11.22
N PRO A 16 -5.39 1.26 11.02
CA PRO A 16 -6.36 1.14 12.10
C PRO A 16 -6.35 -0.29 12.67
N THR A 17 -6.73 -0.41 13.93
CA THR A 17 -6.74 -1.72 14.62
C THR A 17 -7.48 -2.79 13.83
N GLY A 18 -8.62 -2.45 13.22
CA GLY A 18 -9.42 -3.41 12.46
C GLY A 18 -8.75 -3.94 11.20
N LEU A 19 -7.78 -3.21 10.66
CA LEU A 19 -7.01 -3.65 9.49
C LEU A 19 -5.66 -4.28 9.88
N ASN A 20 -5.21 -4.06 11.10
CA ASN A 20 -3.92 -4.58 11.58
C ASN A 20 -4.08 -6.02 12.06
N THR A 21 -4.38 -6.89 11.14
CA THR A 21 -4.71 -8.30 11.41
C THR A 21 -4.45 -9.13 10.16
N THR A 22 -4.32 -10.45 10.33
CA THR A 22 -4.24 -11.39 9.21
C THR A 22 -5.60 -11.71 8.62
N ARG A 23 -6.68 -11.29 9.26
CA ARG A 23 -8.04 -11.56 8.79
C ARG A 23 -8.41 -10.63 7.64
N ILE A 24 -9.23 -11.13 6.73
CA ILE A 24 -9.65 -10.39 5.54
C ILE A 24 -10.94 -9.63 5.86
N PRO A 25 -10.90 -8.28 5.89
CA PRO A 25 -12.05 -7.48 6.33
C PRO A 25 -13.06 -7.23 5.22
N LEU A 26 -14.31 -7.05 5.63
CA LEU A 26 -15.39 -6.62 4.75
C LEU A 26 -16.29 -5.61 5.46
N HIS A 27 -16.89 -4.74 4.68
CA HIS A 27 -17.91 -3.81 5.13
C HIS A 27 -19.21 -4.07 4.39
N ARG A 28 -20.29 -4.26 5.13
CA ARG A 28 -21.66 -4.18 4.60
C ARG A 28 -22.26 -2.84 4.97
N ARG A 29 -21.75 -2.21 6.03
CA ARG A 29 -22.11 -0.87 6.51
C ARG A 29 -20.83 -0.13 6.87
N ALA A 30 -20.86 1.19 6.71
CA ALA A 30 -19.67 2.02 6.95
C ALA A 30 -19.14 1.94 8.38
N THR A 31 -20.00 1.64 9.36
CA THR A 31 -19.65 1.64 10.77
C THR A 31 -19.34 0.25 11.35
N GLU A 32 -19.49 -0.80 10.56
CA GLU A 32 -19.26 -2.17 11.01
C GLU A 32 -18.22 -2.86 10.16
N LEU A 33 -17.23 -3.45 10.80
CA LEU A 33 -16.20 -4.26 10.16
C LEU A 33 -16.42 -5.72 10.51
N GLU A 34 -16.53 -6.56 9.50
CA GLU A 34 -16.64 -8.01 9.63
C GLU A 34 -15.42 -8.64 8.98
N TYR A 35 -15.26 -9.95 9.16
CA TYR A 35 -14.14 -10.68 8.56
C TYR A 35 -14.64 -11.97 7.91
N TYR A 36 -14.02 -12.32 6.77
CA TYR A 36 -14.32 -13.59 6.13
C TYR A 36 -13.82 -14.74 6.99
N ALA A 37 -14.63 -15.79 7.07
CA ALA A 37 -14.26 -17.00 7.80
C ALA A 37 -13.27 -17.84 6.99
N ARG A 38 -12.40 -18.57 7.68
CA ARG A 38 -11.53 -19.62 7.09
C ARG A 38 -10.50 -19.13 6.07
N ALA A 39 -10.18 -17.85 6.10
CA ALA A 39 -9.15 -17.33 5.21
C ALA A 39 -8.40 -16.20 5.91
N ASN A 40 -7.12 -16.11 5.61
CA ASN A 40 -6.26 -15.08 6.17
C ASN A 40 -5.28 -14.59 5.11
N TRP A 41 -4.84 -13.34 5.26
CA TRP A 41 -3.67 -12.85 4.55
C TRP A 41 -2.43 -13.64 5.00
N THR A 42 -1.36 -13.59 4.21
CA THR A 42 -0.09 -14.26 4.53
C THR A 42 0.59 -13.66 5.75
N ASP A 43 0.25 -12.43 6.13
CA ASP A 43 0.77 -11.74 7.30
C ASP A 43 -0.28 -10.71 7.73
N ARG A 44 -0.04 -9.96 8.81
CA ARG A 44 -0.86 -8.79 9.13
C ARG A 44 -0.89 -7.88 7.90
N ALA A 45 -2.03 -7.29 7.60
CA ALA A 45 -2.18 -6.48 6.38
C ALA A 45 -1.08 -5.41 6.23
N PRO A 46 -0.77 -4.59 7.26
CA PRO A 46 0.30 -3.60 7.08
C PRO A 46 1.67 -4.23 6.83
N ALA A 47 1.98 -5.36 7.43
CA ALA A 47 3.26 -6.06 7.20
C ALA A 47 3.31 -6.65 5.79
N MET A 48 2.21 -7.25 5.33
CA MET A 48 2.09 -7.78 3.97
C MET A 48 2.22 -6.66 2.92
N VAL A 49 1.52 -5.57 3.12
CA VAL A 49 1.59 -4.42 2.21
C VAL A 49 3.00 -3.83 2.20
N HIS A 50 3.66 -3.74 3.36
CA HIS A 50 5.05 -3.27 3.45
C HIS A 50 5.98 -4.09 2.55
N THR A 51 5.89 -5.40 2.64
CA THR A 51 6.69 -6.30 1.79
C THR A 51 6.42 -6.05 0.31
N LEU A 52 5.14 -5.94 -0.06
CA LEU A 52 4.76 -5.73 -1.45
C LEU A 52 5.19 -4.36 -1.98
N VAL A 53 5.17 -3.33 -1.13
CA VAL A 53 5.68 -2.00 -1.51
C VAL A 53 7.17 -2.07 -1.81
N VAL A 54 7.96 -2.66 -0.90
CA VAL A 54 9.42 -2.80 -1.11
C VAL A 54 9.69 -3.55 -2.40
N GLU A 55 9.03 -4.68 -2.61
CA GLU A 55 9.19 -5.48 -3.83
C GLU A 55 8.79 -4.70 -5.08
N SER A 56 7.77 -3.87 -5.00
CA SER A 56 7.33 -3.06 -6.14
C SER A 56 8.41 -2.06 -6.57
N PHE A 57 9.09 -1.45 -5.61
CA PHE A 57 10.23 -0.58 -5.91
C PHE A 57 11.39 -1.37 -6.51
N GLU A 58 11.72 -2.51 -5.92
CA GLU A 58 12.79 -3.38 -6.44
C GLU A 58 12.49 -3.82 -7.86
N ASN A 59 11.27 -4.28 -8.11
CA ASN A 59 10.84 -4.79 -9.41
C ASN A 59 10.75 -3.70 -10.48
N SER A 60 10.66 -2.43 -10.09
CA SER A 60 10.63 -1.33 -11.05
C SER A 60 11.92 -1.22 -11.83
N GLY A 61 13.03 -1.70 -11.27
CA GLY A 61 14.36 -1.56 -11.86
C GLY A 61 14.89 -0.13 -11.89
N GLN A 62 14.20 0.82 -11.26
CA GLN A 62 14.54 2.23 -11.31
C GLN A 62 15.27 2.73 -10.06
N ILE A 63 15.36 1.91 -9.03
CA ILE A 63 16.05 2.24 -7.79
C ILE A 63 16.78 1.01 -7.26
N VAL A 64 18.03 1.18 -6.88
CA VAL A 64 18.84 0.09 -6.32
C VAL A 64 18.77 0.08 -4.81
N ALA A 65 18.88 1.26 -4.20
CA ALA A 65 18.99 1.39 -2.75
C ALA A 65 17.62 1.65 -2.12
N VAL A 66 16.83 0.60 -2.00
CA VAL A 66 15.52 0.65 -1.35
C VAL A 66 15.40 -0.50 -0.35
N GLY A 67 14.80 -0.24 0.80
CA GLY A 67 14.61 -1.29 1.78
C GLY A 67 13.82 -0.84 2.99
N ARG A 68 13.70 -1.78 3.92
CA ARG A 68 13.05 -1.54 5.21
C ARG A 68 14.01 -0.80 6.14
N GLU A 69 13.46 -0.14 7.16
CA GLU A 69 14.27 0.50 8.20
C GLU A 69 15.21 -0.47 8.90
N SER A 70 14.86 -1.75 8.97
CA SER A 70 15.69 -2.78 9.62
C SER A 70 17.00 -3.06 8.90
N LEU A 71 17.15 -2.63 7.63
CA LEU A 71 18.40 -2.80 6.90
C LEU A 71 19.46 -1.78 7.30
N GLY A 72 19.09 -0.75 8.07
CA GLY A 72 20.03 0.26 8.52
C GLY A 72 20.55 1.15 7.41
N LEU A 73 19.80 1.31 6.33
CA LEU A 73 20.19 2.18 5.24
C LEU A 73 20.20 3.64 5.71
N ARG A 74 21.20 4.39 5.25
CA ARG A 74 21.21 5.85 5.44
C ARG A 74 20.28 6.43 4.39
N ALA A 75 19.10 6.84 4.82
CA ALA A 75 18.06 7.31 3.91
C ALA A 75 18.29 8.71 3.41
N ASP A 76 18.13 8.92 2.10
CA ASP A 76 17.93 10.25 1.51
C ASP A 76 16.46 10.64 1.66
N TYR A 77 15.56 9.66 1.52
CA TYR A 77 14.13 9.83 1.72
C TYR A 77 13.57 8.67 2.54
N VAL A 78 12.54 8.98 3.30
CA VAL A 78 11.73 7.98 4.01
C VAL A 78 10.31 8.07 3.47
N LEU A 79 9.76 6.94 3.08
CA LEU A 79 8.36 6.85 2.65
C LEU A 79 7.52 6.39 3.84
N LYS A 80 6.63 7.27 4.29
CA LYS A 80 5.70 7.00 5.39
C LYS A 80 4.32 6.73 4.82
N LEU A 81 3.75 5.61 5.20
CA LEU A 81 2.51 5.10 4.64
C LEU A 81 1.45 4.90 5.72
N GLU A 82 0.18 5.12 5.34
CA GLU A 82 -0.97 4.74 6.12
C GLU A 82 -1.90 3.90 5.27
N LEU A 83 -2.24 2.71 5.75
CA LEU A 83 -3.23 1.85 5.11
C LEU A 83 -4.61 2.27 5.61
N ARG A 84 -5.34 3.03 4.80
CA ARG A 84 -6.62 3.64 5.19
C ARG A 84 -7.82 2.77 4.88
N GLU A 85 -7.81 2.14 3.73
CA GLU A 85 -8.87 1.22 3.30
C GLU A 85 -8.23 -0.04 2.77
N PHE A 86 -8.69 -1.18 3.25
CA PHE A 86 -8.21 -2.47 2.78
C PHE A 86 -9.25 -3.53 3.10
N GLN A 87 -10.42 -3.40 2.52
CA GLN A 87 -11.55 -4.28 2.78
C GLN A 87 -12.41 -4.49 1.54
N ALA A 88 -13.20 -5.56 1.56
CA ALA A 88 -14.24 -5.77 0.57
C ALA A 88 -15.45 -4.92 0.95
N GLN A 89 -15.97 -4.16 0.00
CA GLN A 89 -17.08 -3.24 0.21
C GLN A 89 -18.32 -3.78 -0.50
N TYR A 90 -19.34 -4.11 0.26
CA TYR A 90 -20.63 -4.59 -0.27
C TYR A 90 -21.59 -3.43 -0.45
N THR A 91 -22.30 -3.44 -1.58
CA THR A 91 -23.41 -2.52 -1.85
C THR A 91 -24.55 -3.35 -2.41
N GLY A 92 -25.61 -3.51 -1.61
CA GLY A 92 -26.78 -4.30 -2.01
C GLY A 92 -26.45 -5.77 -2.22
N GLU A 93 -26.95 -6.35 -3.29
CA GLU A 93 -26.80 -7.76 -3.62
C GLU A 93 -25.66 -8.05 -4.58
N ASP A 94 -25.01 -7.02 -5.08
CA ASP A 94 -23.90 -7.17 -6.03
C ASP A 94 -22.68 -7.79 -5.35
N PRO A 95 -21.80 -8.45 -6.13
CA PRO A 95 -20.49 -8.83 -5.60
C PRO A 95 -19.75 -7.61 -5.06
N PRO A 96 -18.89 -7.79 -4.06
CA PRO A 96 -18.22 -6.64 -3.44
C PRO A 96 -17.14 -6.07 -4.33
N GLU A 97 -16.71 -4.86 -4.01
CA GLU A 97 -15.51 -4.26 -4.57
C GLU A 97 -14.39 -4.37 -3.54
N ALA A 98 -13.19 -4.72 -4.00
CA ALA A 98 -12.00 -4.57 -3.17
C ALA A 98 -11.64 -3.08 -3.16
N ASN A 99 -11.57 -2.50 -1.96
CA ASN A 99 -11.24 -1.09 -1.78
C ASN A 99 -9.89 -1.00 -1.09
N VAL A 100 -8.91 -0.42 -1.78
CA VAL A 100 -7.54 -0.24 -1.26
C VAL A 100 -7.20 1.24 -1.33
N ARG A 101 -6.85 1.81 -0.19
CA ARG A 101 -6.41 3.20 -0.11
C ARG A 101 -5.19 3.32 0.78
N ILE A 102 -4.13 3.90 0.23
CA ILE A 102 -2.88 4.15 0.94
C ILE A 102 -2.58 5.64 0.85
N ASN A 103 -2.36 6.26 1.99
CA ASN A 103 -1.89 7.64 2.05
C ASN A 103 -0.38 7.61 2.23
N ALA A 104 0.33 8.41 1.47
CA ALA A 104 1.79 8.43 1.47
C ALA A 104 2.33 9.84 1.73
N LYS A 105 3.41 9.90 2.51
CA LYS A 105 4.20 11.12 2.67
C LYS A 105 5.65 10.77 2.37
N LEU A 106 6.28 11.57 1.55
CA LEU A 106 7.70 11.43 1.23
C LEU A 106 8.47 12.46 2.05
N VAL A 107 9.39 11.96 2.88
CA VAL A 107 10.13 12.77 3.85
C VAL A 107 11.59 12.84 3.42
N GLN A 108 12.09 14.06 3.22
CA GLN A 108 13.49 14.28 2.87
C GLN A 108 14.34 14.27 4.13
N MET A 109 15.43 13.50 4.09
CA MET A 109 16.39 13.41 5.19
C MET A 109 17.65 14.20 4.87
N PRO A 110 18.42 14.65 5.84
CA PRO A 110 18.22 14.52 7.28
C PRO A 110 17.27 15.55 7.89
N LYS A 111 16.78 16.51 7.12
CA LYS A 111 15.92 17.60 7.62
C LYS A 111 14.58 17.13 8.17
N ARG A 112 14.12 15.95 7.74
CA ARG A 112 12.80 15.41 8.05
C ARG A 112 11.67 16.30 7.52
N ALA A 113 11.87 16.87 6.32
CA ALA A 113 10.89 17.74 5.68
C ALA A 113 9.99 16.90 4.77
N ILE A 114 8.68 17.04 4.92
CA ILE A 114 7.73 16.40 4.02
C ILE A 114 7.76 17.16 2.70
N ILE A 115 8.15 16.48 1.61
CA ILE A 115 8.24 17.08 0.29
C ILE A 115 7.05 16.71 -0.60
N GLY A 116 6.22 15.80 -0.17
CA GLY A 116 5.03 15.41 -0.91
C GLY A 116 4.10 14.60 -0.04
N SER A 117 2.82 14.69 -0.33
CA SER A 117 1.77 13.93 0.36
C SER A 117 0.71 13.63 -0.67
N GLN A 118 0.32 12.35 -0.78
CA GLN A 118 -0.68 11.96 -1.76
C GLN A 118 -1.44 10.73 -1.29
N ARG A 119 -2.70 10.66 -1.74
CA ARG A 119 -3.56 9.51 -1.53
C ARG A 119 -3.62 8.68 -2.80
N PHE A 120 -3.49 7.36 -2.64
CA PHE A 120 -3.60 6.40 -3.73
C PHE A 120 -4.74 5.46 -3.40
N GLU A 121 -5.69 5.33 -4.32
CA GLU A 121 -6.87 4.50 -4.09
C GLU A 121 -7.24 3.75 -5.37
N ALA A 122 -7.66 2.49 -5.19
CA ALA A 122 -8.23 1.71 -6.25
C ALA A 122 -9.39 0.90 -5.72
N ARG A 123 -10.45 0.81 -6.51
CA ARG A 123 -11.61 -0.01 -6.24
C ARG A 123 -11.80 -0.95 -7.43
N VAL A 124 -11.85 -2.24 -7.15
CA VAL A 124 -11.96 -3.25 -8.19
C VAL A 124 -13.10 -4.20 -7.83
N GLY A 125 -14.07 -4.32 -8.71
CA GLY A 125 -15.18 -5.24 -8.52
C GLY A 125 -14.73 -6.69 -8.60
N ALA A 126 -15.19 -7.52 -7.65
CA ALA A 126 -14.97 -8.95 -7.72
C ALA A 126 -15.87 -9.55 -8.80
N GLY A 127 -15.40 -10.61 -9.48
CA GLY A 127 -16.17 -11.29 -10.50
C GLY A 127 -17.37 -12.06 -9.96
N SER A 128 -17.31 -12.43 -8.68
CA SER A 128 -18.39 -13.09 -7.97
C SER A 128 -18.19 -12.92 -6.46
N ASP A 129 -19.09 -13.47 -5.67
CA ASP A 129 -18.97 -13.42 -4.21
C ASP A 129 -18.15 -14.60 -3.64
N SER A 130 -17.39 -15.29 -4.49
CA SER A 130 -16.46 -16.31 -4.01
C SER A 130 -15.21 -15.66 -3.44
N LEU A 131 -14.64 -16.25 -2.42
CA LEU A 131 -13.45 -15.71 -1.77
C LEU A 131 -12.29 -15.58 -2.76
N GLN A 132 -12.13 -16.56 -3.65
CA GLN A 132 -11.07 -16.54 -4.67
C GLN A 132 -11.19 -15.31 -5.58
N GLU A 133 -12.39 -15.00 -6.06
CA GLU A 133 -12.61 -13.82 -6.91
C GLU A 133 -12.44 -12.52 -6.14
N ILE A 134 -12.80 -12.52 -4.87
CA ILE A 134 -12.62 -11.35 -4.00
C ILE A 134 -11.13 -11.09 -3.78
N VAL A 135 -10.34 -12.12 -3.49
CA VAL A 135 -8.89 -11.98 -3.32
C VAL A 135 -8.23 -11.51 -4.62
N THR A 136 -8.67 -12.03 -5.76
CA THR A 136 -8.18 -11.58 -7.07
C THR A 136 -8.43 -10.08 -7.26
N ALA A 137 -9.59 -9.58 -6.83
CA ALA A 137 -9.90 -8.15 -6.89
C ALA A 137 -8.97 -7.32 -5.98
N PHE A 138 -8.65 -7.82 -4.79
CA PHE A 138 -7.66 -7.17 -3.92
C PHE A 138 -6.28 -7.10 -4.56
N ASP A 139 -5.84 -8.19 -5.18
CA ASP A 139 -4.54 -8.22 -5.86
C ASP A 139 -4.47 -7.17 -6.97
N GLU A 140 -5.54 -7.05 -7.75
CA GLU A 140 -5.60 -6.07 -8.82
C GLU A 140 -5.64 -4.63 -8.28
N ALA A 141 -6.46 -4.37 -7.26
CA ALA A 141 -6.56 -3.05 -6.65
C ALA A 141 -5.23 -2.63 -6.02
N LEU A 142 -4.59 -3.55 -5.30
CA LEU A 142 -3.31 -3.28 -4.67
C LEU A 142 -2.24 -3.04 -5.72
N GLY A 143 -2.20 -3.85 -6.78
CA GLY A 143 -1.24 -3.67 -7.87
C GLY A 143 -1.33 -2.30 -8.52
N LYS A 144 -2.53 -1.81 -8.79
CA LYS A 144 -2.75 -0.46 -9.34
C LYS A 144 -2.26 0.61 -8.38
N THR A 145 -2.61 0.48 -7.11
CA THR A 145 -2.23 1.44 -6.07
C THR A 145 -0.72 1.51 -5.93
N LEU A 146 -0.05 0.37 -5.89
CA LEU A 146 1.40 0.31 -5.73
C LEU A 146 2.16 0.84 -6.95
N LYS A 147 1.65 0.57 -8.14
CA LYS A 147 2.26 1.12 -9.37
C LYS A 147 2.26 2.66 -9.35
N ASP A 148 1.14 3.24 -8.96
CA ASP A 148 1.01 4.70 -8.89
C ASP A 148 1.89 5.27 -7.78
N LEU A 149 1.96 4.59 -6.64
CA LEU A 149 2.79 4.99 -5.50
C LEU A 149 4.28 5.02 -5.90
N VAL A 150 4.75 3.97 -6.56
CA VAL A 150 6.16 3.89 -6.99
C VAL A 150 6.48 5.03 -7.94
N GLY A 151 5.67 5.24 -8.97
CA GLY A 151 5.88 6.32 -9.94
C GLY A 151 5.90 7.69 -9.29
N TRP A 152 4.94 7.97 -8.41
CA TRP A 152 4.86 9.24 -7.70
C TRP A 152 6.11 9.48 -6.83
N THR A 153 6.52 8.47 -6.09
CA THR A 153 7.67 8.58 -5.18
C THR A 153 8.95 8.89 -5.95
N LEU A 154 9.20 8.14 -7.03
CA LEU A 154 10.41 8.33 -7.83
C LEU A 154 10.44 9.70 -8.49
N ARG A 155 9.32 10.17 -9.05
CA ARG A 155 9.26 11.48 -9.69
C ARG A 155 9.46 12.62 -8.69
N ASN A 156 8.80 12.55 -7.54
CA ASN A 156 8.88 13.61 -6.54
C ASN A 156 10.25 13.67 -5.87
N GLY A 157 10.82 12.50 -5.54
CA GLY A 157 12.16 12.45 -4.96
C GLY A 157 13.22 13.00 -5.92
N GLU A 158 13.15 12.61 -7.20
CA GLU A 158 14.10 13.06 -8.20
C GLU A 158 13.96 14.57 -8.47
N ALA A 159 12.74 15.06 -8.56
CA ALA A 159 12.49 16.50 -8.78
C ALA A 159 13.05 17.36 -7.65
N THR A 160 12.97 16.87 -6.42
CA THR A 160 13.45 17.62 -5.25
C THR A 160 14.96 17.66 -5.16
N ARG A 161 15.64 16.69 -5.76
CA ARG A 161 17.10 16.63 -5.76
C ARG A 161 17.76 17.69 -6.63
N LYS A 162 17.02 18.22 -7.59
CA LYS A 162 17.57 19.19 -8.58
C LYS A 162 17.52 20.64 -8.13
#